data_449389fe9df13d72bc9ebc930c695882
#
_entry.id   449389fe9df13d72bc9ebc930c695882
#
_cell.length_a   1.000
_cell.length_b   1.000
_cell.length_c   1.000
_cell.angle_alpha   90.00
_cell.angle_beta   90.00
_cell.angle_gamma   90.00
#
_symmetry.space_group_name_H-M   'P 1'
#
loop_
_entity.id
_entity.type
_entity.pdbx_description
1 polymer ?
#
loop_
_entity_poly.entity_id
_entity_poly.type
_entity_poly.pdbx_seq_one_letter_code
_entity_poly.pdbx_strand_id
1 'polypeptide(L)'
;MKNIAVIIPYYVPDDKTEALFARCKDSVDNRFMMFCREDKKHEGVSVMRNKALDYIFEHYGDEVDYITFLDADDTFGEDAYDQIVSAINEQPNEGIIQLNHVREYEDGKTKLRLMSKQGTYTLDRLPNLWVSSVNKVFKADLIRDIRFKAGLNHGEDELFVLECLAKTRRMYVSSRIALHYHKDNPNSLSTTTSLNDLIGEQTALMWFAMMHKDDAELLGVIRRRQAELWNNACYTKVFGA
;
A
#
# COMPACT_ATOMS: atom_id res chain seq x y z
N MET A 1 -12.01 -3.81 21.45
CA MET A 1 -12.12 -3.22 20.09
C MET A 1 -10.70 -3.09 19.57
N LYS A 2 -10.43 -3.25 18.27
CA LYS A 2 -9.10 -3.02 17.72
C LYS A 2 -8.96 -1.55 17.35
N ASN A 3 -7.89 -0.92 17.78
CA ASN A 3 -7.59 0.47 17.42
C ASN A 3 -6.82 0.47 16.10
N ILE A 4 -7.50 0.83 15.03
CA ILE A 4 -6.95 0.79 13.67
C ILE A 4 -6.82 2.21 13.15
N ALA A 5 -5.58 2.64 12.86
CA ALA A 5 -5.32 3.93 12.22
C ALA A 5 -5.41 3.79 10.69
N VAL A 6 -6.08 4.76 10.05
CA VAL A 6 -6.11 4.92 8.60
C VAL A 6 -5.34 6.18 8.23
N ILE A 7 -4.33 6.02 7.39
CA ILE A 7 -3.52 7.13 6.88
C ILE A 7 -3.96 7.47 5.46
N ILE A 8 -4.35 8.75 5.24
CA ILE A 8 -4.80 9.26 3.95
C ILE A 8 -3.90 10.43 3.54
N PRO A 9 -2.88 10.20 2.69
CA PRO A 9 -2.15 11.29 2.05
C PRO A 9 -3.03 11.91 0.96
N TYR A 10 -3.08 13.25 0.85
CA TYR A 10 -3.88 13.89 -0.17
C TYR A 10 -3.24 15.17 -0.70
N TYR A 11 -3.59 15.50 -1.94
CA TYR A 11 -3.27 16.75 -2.60
C TYR A 11 -4.49 17.21 -3.40
N VAL A 12 -4.95 18.43 -3.17
CA VAL A 12 -6.19 18.99 -3.74
C VAL A 12 -5.84 20.25 -4.54
N PRO A 13 -5.41 20.08 -5.82
CA PRO A 13 -5.13 21.22 -6.71
C PRO A 13 -6.40 21.81 -7.36
N ASP A 14 -7.52 21.08 -7.39
CA ASP A 14 -8.75 21.44 -8.09
C ASP A 14 -10.00 20.80 -7.44
N ASP A 15 -11.17 21.28 -7.86
CA ASP A 15 -12.48 20.83 -7.34
C ASP A 15 -12.72 19.32 -7.57
N LYS A 16 -12.18 18.75 -8.65
CA LYS A 16 -12.33 17.32 -8.94
C LYS A 16 -11.61 16.47 -7.90
N THR A 17 -10.35 16.78 -7.62
CA THR A 17 -9.55 16.08 -6.60
C THR A 17 -10.09 16.32 -5.20
N GLU A 18 -10.69 17.52 -4.93
CA GLU A 18 -11.40 17.78 -3.68
C GLU A 18 -12.62 16.85 -3.51
N ALA A 19 -13.41 16.66 -4.57
CA ALA A 19 -14.56 15.76 -4.56
C ALA A 19 -14.14 14.29 -4.34
N LEU A 20 -13.04 13.83 -4.97
CA LEU A 20 -12.49 12.49 -4.73
C LEU A 20 -12.07 12.32 -3.28
N PHE A 21 -11.33 13.27 -2.71
CA PHE A 21 -10.91 13.22 -1.32
C PHE A 21 -12.11 13.29 -0.34
N ALA A 22 -13.13 14.08 -0.63
CA ALA A 22 -14.38 14.10 0.16
C ALA A 22 -15.03 12.72 0.17
N ARG A 23 -15.22 12.08 -1.02
CA ARG A 23 -15.72 10.72 -1.17
C ARG A 23 -14.90 9.71 -0.36
N CYS A 24 -13.57 9.81 -0.44
CA CYS A 24 -12.65 8.97 0.33
C CYS A 24 -12.92 9.10 1.84
N LYS A 25 -12.93 10.32 2.38
CA LYS A 25 -13.17 10.56 3.82
C LYS A 25 -14.52 10.06 4.28
N ASP A 26 -15.56 10.31 3.49
CA ASP A 26 -16.93 9.92 3.82
C ASP A 26 -17.11 8.40 3.88
N SER A 27 -16.23 7.64 3.21
CA SER A 27 -16.21 6.17 3.25
C SER A 27 -15.57 5.59 4.50
N VAL A 28 -14.85 6.39 5.28
CA VAL A 28 -14.14 5.91 6.46
C VAL A 28 -15.06 5.83 7.67
N ASP A 29 -15.35 4.62 8.13
CA ASP A 29 -16.16 4.38 9.34
C ASP A 29 -15.54 5.09 10.55
N ASN A 30 -16.38 5.67 11.42
CA ASN A 30 -15.97 6.45 12.58
C ASN A 30 -15.24 5.63 13.67
N ARG A 31 -15.23 4.32 13.57
CA ARG A 31 -14.43 3.42 14.43
C ARG A 31 -12.96 3.40 14.08
N PHE A 32 -12.57 3.89 12.89
CA PHE A 32 -11.17 4.10 12.56
C PHE A 32 -10.62 5.40 13.18
N MET A 33 -9.34 5.38 13.52
CA MET A 33 -8.58 6.59 13.83
C MET A 33 -8.05 7.17 12.51
N MET A 34 -8.69 8.20 11.97
CA MET A 34 -8.37 8.74 10.64
C MET A 34 -7.31 9.84 10.72
N PHE A 35 -6.23 9.71 9.95
CA PHE A 35 -5.11 10.67 9.87
C PHE A 35 -4.91 11.13 8.43
N CYS A 36 -5.43 12.31 8.09
CA CYS A 36 -5.23 12.93 6.79
C CYS A 36 -3.99 13.83 6.78
N ARG A 37 -3.19 13.81 5.70
CA ARG A 37 -2.03 14.67 5.52
C ARG A 37 -2.03 15.31 4.14
N GLU A 38 -2.18 16.63 4.11
CA GLU A 38 -2.17 17.42 2.89
C GLU A 38 -0.76 17.73 2.41
N ASP A 39 -0.50 17.47 1.14
CA ASP A 39 0.77 17.80 0.50
C ASP A 39 0.78 19.21 -0.12
N LYS A 40 0.74 20.23 0.72
CA LYS A 40 0.77 21.66 0.28
C LYS A 40 2.08 22.07 -0.40
N LYS A 41 3.15 21.32 -0.18
CA LYS A 41 4.50 21.69 -0.63
C LYS A 41 5.03 20.80 -1.76
N HIS A 42 4.20 19.88 -2.28
CA HIS A 42 4.61 18.90 -3.29
C HIS A 42 5.81 18.04 -2.87
N GLU A 43 5.82 17.61 -1.60
CA GLU A 43 6.89 16.78 -1.05
C GLU A 43 6.69 15.28 -1.42
N GLY A 44 5.51 14.91 -1.92
CA GLY A 44 5.17 13.58 -2.38
C GLY A 44 4.50 12.69 -1.34
N VAL A 45 3.82 11.65 -1.84
CA VAL A 45 2.99 10.72 -1.05
C VAL A 45 3.77 10.04 0.09
N SER A 46 5.01 9.63 -0.17
CA SER A 46 5.89 9.00 0.82
C SER A 46 6.13 9.89 2.04
N VAL A 47 6.38 11.20 1.78
CA VAL A 47 6.61 12.18 2.87
C VAL A 47 5.35 12.37 3.69
N MET A 48 4.17 12.43 3.03
CA MET A 48 2.90 12.60 3.74
C MET A 48 2.56 11.36 4.58
N ARG A 49 2.76 10.15 4.06
CA ARG A 49 2.59 8.91 4.82
C ARG A 49 3.55 8.87 6.01
N ASN A 50 4.81 9.23 5.83
CA ASN A 50 5.80 9.27 6.91
C ASN A 50 5.44 10.29 7.99
N LYS A 51 5.04 11.51 7.64
CA LYS A 51 4.58 12.52 8.61
C LYS A 51 3.38 12.04 9.44
N ALA A 52 2.48 11.25 8.81
CA ALA A 52 1.37 10.65 9.54
C ALA A 52 1.85 9.55 10.49
N LEU A 53 2.75 8.66 10.03
CA LEU A 53 3.36 7.62 10.87
C LEU A 53 4.09 8.22 12.07
N ASP A 54 4.95 9.26 11.85
CA ASP A 54 5.68 9.94 12.91
C ASP A 54 4.69 10.50 13.95
N TYR A 55 3.67 11.22 13.50
CA TYR A 55 2.64 11.79 14.37
C TYR A 55 1.88 10.72 15.18
N ILE A 56 1.50 9.61 14.53
CA ILE A 56 0.81 8.52 15.20
C ILE A 56 1.69 7.91 16.29
N PHE A 57 2.95 7.60 15.99
CA PHE A 57 3.83 6.96 16.95
C PHE A 57 4.29 7.89 18.07
N GLU A 58 4.37 9.19 17.81
CA GLU A 58 4.68 10.19 18.84
C GLU A 58 3.51 10.41 19.82
N HIS A 59 2.26 10.42 19.32
CA HIS A 59 1.11 10.85 20.13
C HIS A 59 0.16 9.73 20.53
N TYR A 60 0.13 8.60 19.78
CA TYR A 60 -0.82 7.49 19.93
C TYR A 60 -0.14 6.12 19.90
N GLY A 61 1.19 6.06 20.03
CA GLY A 61 1.97 4.86 19.76
C GLY A 61 1.54 3.60 20.52
N ASP A 62 1.08 3.75 21.75
CA ASP A 62 0.64 2.64 22.60
C ASP A 62 -0.87 2.38 22.49
N GLU A 63 -1.61 3.24 21.80
CA GLU A 63 -3.05 3.13 21.62
C GLU A 63 -3.41 2.47 20.28
N VAL A 64 -2.53 2.51 19.26
CA VAL A 64 -2.79 1.99 17.93
C VAL A 64 -2.28 0.55 17.80
N ASP A 65 -3.20 -0.38 17.53
CA ASP A 65 -2.87 -1.80 17.31
C ASP A 65 -2.40 -2.07 15.86
N TYR A 66 -3.07 -1.44 14.89
CA TYR A 66 -2.87 -1.68 13.45
C TYR A 66 -2.94 -0.38 12.66
N ILE A 67 -2.24 -0.36 11.51
CA ILE A 67 -2.25 0.76 10.56
C ILE A 67 -2.59 0.24 9.18
N THR A 68 -3.42 0.96 8.46
CA THR A 68 -3.73 0.76 7.03
C THR A 68 -3.61 2.08 6.29
N PHE A 69 -3.39 2.01 4.98
CA PHE A 69 -3.29 3.18 4.11
C PHE A 69 -4.48 3.19 3.15
N LEU A 70 -4.96 4.39 2.83
CA LEU A 70 -6.03 4.61 1.85
C LEU A 70 -5.63 5.80 0.98
N ASP A 71 -5.61 5.61 -0.33
CA ASP A 71 -5.33 6.71 -1.27
C ASP A 71 -6.55 7.62 -1.39
N ALA A 72 -6.33 8.91 -1.60
CA ALA A 72 -7.37 9.94 -1.54
C ALA A 72 -8.42 9.85 -2.67
N ASP A 73 -8.18 9.04 -3.69
CA ASP A 73 -9.09 8.74 -4.81
C ASP A 73 -9.83 7.40 -4.66
N ASP A 74 -9.49 6.60 -3.64
CA ASP A 74 -10.12 5.32 -3.33
C ASP A 74 -11.13 5.44 -2.18
N THR A 75 -11.89 4.37 -1.92
CA THR A 75 -12.86 4.31 -0.80
C THR A 75 -12.79 2.99 -0.06
N PHE A 76 -13.22 3.00 1.19
CA PHE A 76 -13.58 1.78 1.90
C PHE A 76 -15.03 1.37 1.59
N GLY A 77 -15.31 0.06 1.62
CA GLY A 77 -16.66 -0.45 1.63
C GLY A 77 -17.38 -0.15 2.97
N GLU A 78 -18.71 -0.17 2.98
CA GLU A 78 -19.53 0.16 4.16
C GLU A 78 -19.20 -0.68 5.41
N ASP A 79 -18.75 -1.92 5.22
CA ASP A 79 -18.37 -2.85 6.28
C ASP A 79 -16.85 -3.02 6.47
N ALA A 80 -16.04 -2.11 5.88
CA ALA A 80 -14.59 -2.24 5.83
C ALA A 80 -13.94 -2.45 7.20
N TYR A 81 -14.40 -1.74 8.24
CA TYR A 81 -13.89 -1.94 9.60
C TYR A 81 -14.10 -3.38 10.07
N ASP A 82 -15.30 -3.93 9.90
CA ASP A 82 -15.64 -5.28 10.34
C ASP A 82 -14.89 -6.34 9.50
N GLN A 83 -14.69 -6.11 8.20
CA GLN A 83 -13.88 -6.96 7.33
C GLN A 83 -12.41 -6.99 7.78
N ILE A 84 -11.84 -5.82 8.10
CA ILE A 84 -10.47 -5.71 8.59
C ILE A 84 -10.32 -6.39 9.96
N VAL A 85 -11.23 -6.13 10.91
CA VAL A 85 -11.21 -6.79 12.23
C VAL A 85 -11.34 -8.30 12.09
N SER A 86 -12.21 -8.76 11.20
CA SER A 86 -12.36 -10.20 10.92
C SER A 86 -11.06 -10.80 10.36
N ALA A 87 -10.40 -10.13 9.41
CA ALA A 87 -9.13 -10.56 8.86
C ALA A 87 -8.01 -10.62 9.93
N ILE A 88 -7.97 -9.65 10.83
CA ILE A 88 -7.05 -9.64 11.98
C ILE A 88 -7.31 -10.84 12.90
N ASN A 89 -8.58 -11.13 13.19
CA ASN A 89 -8.96 -12.24 14.06
C ASN A 89 -8.70 -13.62 13.43
N GLU A 90 -8.67 -13.73 12.09
CA GLU A 90 -8.26 -14.96 11.40
C GLU A 90 -6.79 -15.32 11.71
N GLN A 91 -5.91 -14.32 11.82
CA GLN A 91 -4.48 -14.50 12.09
C GLN A 91 -3.91 -13.37 12.97
N PRO A 92 -4.21 -13.34 14.26
CA PRO A 92 -3.90 -12.21 15.14
C PRO A 92 -2.39 -11.99 15.39
N ASN A 93 -1.56 -12.99 15.07
CA ASN A 93 -0.11 -12.92 15.25
C ASN A 93 0.65 -12.52 13.99
N GLU A 94 -0.04 -12.34 12.86
CA GLU A 94 0.60 -11.90 11.62
C GLU A 94 0.89 -10.39 11.65
N GLY A 95 2.07 -10.01 11.17
CA GLY A 95 2.48 -8.62 11.09
C GLY A 95 1.91 -7.88 9.88
N ILE A 96 1.60 -8.64 8.80
CA ILE A 96 1.08 -8.11 7.54
C ILE A 96 -0.11 -8.97 7.12
N ILE A 97 -1.26 -8.33 6.94
CA ILE A 97 -2.48 -8.96 6.43
C ILE A 97 -2.86 -8.26 5.12
N GLN A 98 -2.91 -9.00 4.03
CA GLN A 98 -3.37 -8.52 2.73
C GLN A 98 -4.85 -8.86 2.54
N LEU A 99 -5.62 -7.89 2.05
CA LEU A 99 -7.04 -8.01 1.75
C LEU A 99 -7.27 -8.05 0.24
N ASN A 100 -8.42 -8.57 -0.18
CA ASN A 100 -8.90 -8.39 -1.53
C ASN A 100 -9.46 -6.97 -1.72
N HIS A 101 -9.65 -6.56 -2.98
CA HIS A 101 -10.29 -5.29 -3.29
C HIS A 101 -11.23 -5.41 -4.50
N VAL A 102 -12.17 -4.49 -4.60
CA VAL A 102 -12.99 -4.29 -5.79
C VAL A 102 -12.36 -3.19 -6.63
N ARG A 103 -12.28 -3.36 -7.95
CA ARG A 103 -11.99 -2.27 -8.89
C ARG A 103 -13.29 -1.71 -9.42
N GLU A 104 -13.40 -0.41 -9.36
CA GLU A 104 -14.52 0.36 -9.92
C GLU A 104 -14.05 1.19 -11.10
N TYR A 105 -14.83 1.17 -12.18
CA TYR A 105 -14.52 1.87 -13.43
C TYR A 105 -15.52 3.00 -13.66
N GLU A 106 -15.14 4.02 -14.44
CA GLU A 106 -15.99 5.18 -14.77
C GLU A 106 -17.37 4.80 -15.35
N ASP A 107 -17.46 3.67 -16.06
CA ASP A 107 -18.72 3.17 -16.63
C ASP A 107 -19.62 2.42 -15.62
N GLY A 108 -19.29 2.51 -14.33
CA GLY A 108 -20.02 1.86 -13.24
C GLY A 108 -19.80 0.35 -13.13
N LYS A 109 -18.95 -0.24 -13.98
CA LYS A 109 -18.60 -1.65 -13.84
C LYS A 109 -17.69 -1.87 -12.65
N THR A 110 -17.90 -2.97 -11.97
CA THR A 110 -17.06 -3.43 -10.87
C THR A 110 -16.35 -4.72 -11.23
N LYS A 111 -15.12 -4.90 -10.76
CA LYS A 111 -14.37 -6.14 -10.91
C LYS A 111 -13.72 -6.53 -9.60
N LEU A 112 -14.17 -7.63 -9.03
CA LEU A 112 -13.50 -8.22 -7.86
C LEU A 112 -12.07 -8.65 -8.24
N ARG A 113 -11.10 -8.19 -7.48
CA ARG A 113 -9.70 -8.60 -7.55
C ARG A 113 -9.37 -9.50 -6.36
N LEU A 114 -9.46 -10.81 -6.61
CA LEU A 114 -8.92 -11.81 -5.70
C LEU A 114 -7.40 -11.80 -5.86
N MET A 115 -6.70 -11.44 -4.80
CA MET A 115 -5.25 -11.30 -4.83
C MET A 115 -4.54 -12.64 -4.95
N SER A 116 -4.91 -13.55 -4.05
CA SER A 116 -4.43 -14.94 -4.01
C SER A 116 -5.41 -15.76 -3.17
N LYS A 117 -5.22 -17.05 -3.09
CA LYS A 117 -5.99 -17.89 -2.16
C LYS A 117 -5.68 -17.45 -0.73
N GLN A 118 -6.69 -17.54 0.15
CA GLN A 118 -6.51 -17.32 1.57
C GLN A 118 -5.43 -18.24 2.15
N GLY A 119 -4.53 -17.68 2.96
CA GLY A 119 -3.45 -18.44 3.59
C GLY A 119 -2.21 -17.60 3.89
N THR A 120 -1.25 -18.21 4.56
CA THR A 120 0.05 -17.60 4.84
C THR A 120 1.02 -17.84 3.70
N TYR A 121 1.70 -16.79 3.27
CA TYR A 121 2.65 -16.77 2.17
C TYR A 121 4.03 -16.39 2.69
N THR A 122 5.02 -17.20 2.38
CA THR A 122 6.44 -17.00 2.69
C THR A 122 7.15 -16.29 1.52
N LEU A 123 8.40 -15.87 1.74
CA LEU A 123 9.14 -15.09 0.75
C LEU A 123 9.33 -15.80 -0.60
N ASP A 124 9.37 -17.14 -0.61
CA ASP A 124 9.45 -17.94 -1.84
C ASP A 124 8.15 -17.95 -2.66
N ARG A 125 7.01 -17.61 -2.03
CA ARG A 125 5.66 -17.69 -2.62
C ARG A 125 4.80 -16.47 -2.29
N LEU A 126 5.30 -15.27 -2.46
CA LEU A 126 4.53 -14.06 -2.18
C LEU A 126 3.25 -13.98 -3.02
N PRO A 127 2.15 -13.44 -2.47
CA PRO A 127 0.88 -13.35 -3.16
C PRO A 127 0.89 -12.28 -4.25
N ASN A 128 -0.08 -12.32 -5.16
CA ASN A 128 -0.27 -11.24 -6.13
C ASN A 128 -0.47 -9.89 -5.42
N LEU A 129 0.03 -8.82 -6.02
CA LEU A 129 0.00 -7.44 -5.48
C LEU A 129 0.60 -7.31 -4.06
N TRP A 130 1.55 -8.16 -3.69
CA TRP A 130 2.27 -8.05 -2.43
C TRP A 130 2.98 -6.68 -2.29
N VAL A 131 3.30 -6.03 -3.40
CA VAL A 131 4.01 -4.74 -3.46
C VAL A 131 3.18 -3.54 -3.00
N SER A 132 1.85 -3.58 -3.07
CA SER A 132 0.98 -2.46 -2.70
C SER A 132 0.81 -2.34 -1.18
N SER A 133 0.83 -1.14 -0.64
CA SER A 133 0.57 -0.87 0.78
C SER A 133 -0.93 -0.69 1.09
N VAL A 134 -1.72 -0.16 0.14
CA VAL A 134 -3.12 0.27 0.38
C VAL A 134 -4.12 -0.86 0.60
N ASN A 135 -3.82 -2.07 0.16
CA ASN A 135 -4.68 -3.24 0.39
C ASN A 135 -4.23 -4.09 1.58
N LYS A 136 -3.49 -3.50 2.52
CA LYS A 136 -2.89 -4.20 3.66
C LYS A 136 -3.20 -3.55 4.98
N VAL A 137 -3.17 -4.39 6.01
CA VAL A 137 -3.19 -3.99 7.41
C VAL A 137 -1.87 -4.43 8.03
N PHE A 138 -1.18 -3.49 8.63
CA PHE A 138 0.12 -3.70 9.28
C PHE A 138 -0.05 -3.61 10.79
N LYS A 139 0.57 -4.53 11.52
CA LYS A 139 0.68 -4.41 12.96
C LYS A 139 1.51 -3.16 13.30
N ALA A 140 1.05 -2.31 14.20
CA ALA A 140 1.70 -1.03 14.49
C ALA A 140 3.17 -1.21 14.92
N ASP A 141 3.44 -2.17 15.80
CA ASP A 141 4.79 -2.46 16.28
C ASP A 141 5.76 -2.90 15.18
N LEU A 142 5.24 -3.58 14.13
CA LEU A 142 6.08 -4.00 13.00
C LEU A 142 6.67 -2.80 12.27
N ILE A 143 5.84 -1.75 12.06
CA ILE A 143 6.20 -0.61 11.21
C ILE A 143 6.63 0.61 12.00
N ARG A 144 6.85 0.49 13.31
CA ARG A 144 7.28 1.61 14.17
C ARG A 144 8.50 2.34 13.63
N ASP A 145 9.49 1.60 13.13
CA ASP A 145 10.76 2.14 12.62
C ASP A 145 10.87 2.06 11.09
N ILE A 146 9.81 1.66 10.39
CA ILE A 146 9.80 1.56 8.94
C ILE A 146 9.18 2.81 8.34
N ARG A 147 9.82 3.36 7.28
CA ARG A 147 9.34 4.56 6.58
C ARG A 147 9.35 4.35 5.07
N PHE A 148 8.42 4.99 4.39
CA PHE A 148 8.42 5.05 2.93
C PHE A 148 9.65 5.80 2.43
N LYS A 149 10.24 5.34 1.34
CA LYS A 149 11.40 6.01 0.73
C LYS A 149 10.95 7.28 0.03
N ALA A 150 11.34 8.44 0.56
CA ALA A 150 11.07 9.72 -0.08
C ALA A 150 11.84 9.88 -1.40
N GLY A 151 11.28 10.68 -2.32
CA GLY A 151 11.89 10.96 -3.62
C GLY A 151 11.69 9.89 -4.68
N LEU A 152 10.85 8.87 -4.42
CA LEU A 152 10.37 7.92 -5.42
C LEU A 152 8.92 8.27 -5.79
N ASN A 153 8.64 8.34 -7.09
CA ASN A 153 7.27 8.46 -7.61
C ASN A 153 6.63 7.09 -7.85
N HIS A 154 7.46 6.05 -7.91
CA HIS A 154 7.06 4.66 -8.13
C HIS A 154 7.94 3.71 -7.31
N GLY A 155 7.35 2.63 -6.79
CA GLY A 155 8.08 1.61 -6.03
C GLY A 155 8.28 1.95 -4.55
N GLU A 156 7.76 3.08 -4.05
CA GLU A 156 7.83 3.45 -2.63
C GLU A 156 7.06 2.46 -1.76
N ASP A 157 5.89 2.03 -2.23
CA ASP A 157 5.05 1.00 -1.59
C ASP A 157 5.78 -0.34 -1.49
N GLU A 158 6.40 -0.74 -2.61
CA GLU A 158 7.14 -1.99 -2.70
C GLU A 158 8.30 -2.04 -1.70
N LEU A 159 9.10 -0.97 -1.62
CA LEU A 159 10.19 -0.91 -0.65
C LEU A 159 9.68 -0.96 0.80
N PHE A 160 8.60 -0.24 1.09
CA PHE A 160 7.98 -0.27 2.42
C PHE A 160 7.53 -1.69 2.79
N VAL A 161 6.89 -2.41 1.87
CA VAL A 161 6.47 -3.79 2.09
C VAL A 161 7.66 -4.75 2.20
N LEU A 162 8.73 -4.53 1.40
CA LEU A 162 9.98 -5.31 1.51
C LEU A 162 10.65 -5.14 2.87
N GLU A 163 10.70 -3.92 3.42
CA GLU A 163 11.22 -3.68 4.78
C GLU A 163 10.39 -4.43 5.84
N CYS A 164 9.06 -4.44 5.67
CA CYS A 164 8.19 -5.23 6.55
C CYS A 164 8.45 -6.73 6.41
N LEU A 165 8.59 -7.23 5.18
CA LEU A 165 8.87 -8.64 4.89
C LEU A 165 10.26 -9.07 5.35
N ALA A 166 11.25 -8.17 5.35
CA ALA A 166 12.57 -8.46 5.92
C ALA A 166 12.48 -8.84 7.41
N LYS A 167 11.52 -8.25 8.14
CA LYS A 167 11.27 -8.56 9.57
C LYS A 167 10.35 -9.78 9.76
N THR A 168 9.26 -9.88 9.00
CA THR A 168 8.22 -10.91 9.23
C THR A 168 8.46 -12.22 8.50
N ARG A 169 9.18 -12.18 7.38
CA ARG A 169 9.45 -13.31 6.47
C ARG A 169 8.20 -13.90 5.81
N ARG A 170 7.03 -13.37 6.10
CA ARG A 170 5.74 -13.86 5.61
C ARG A 170 4.65 -12.80 5.72
N MET A 171 3.52 -13.03 5.03
CA MET A 171 2.28 -12.30 5.17
C MET A 171 1.08 -13.24 5.06
N TYR A 172 -0.04 -12.84 5.63
CA TYR A 172 -1.30 -13.54 5.50
C TYR A 172 -2.18 -12.86 4.45
N VAL A 173 -2.82 -13.64 3.60
CA VAL A 173 -3.88 -13.20 2.68
C VAL A 173 -5.21 -13.63 3.23
N SER A 174 -6.09 -12.67 3.52
CA SER A 174 -7.49 -12.90 3.87
C SER A 174 -8.38 -12.84 2.62
N SER A 175 -9.48 -13.59 2.64
CA SER A 175 -10.51 -13.48 1.60
C SER A 175 -11.39 -12.24 1.72
N ARG A 176 -11.22 -11.46 2.80
CA ARG A 176 -12.01 -10.26 3.10
C ARG A 176 -11.75 -9.14 2.09
N ILE A 177 -12.76 -8.28 1.92
CA ILE A 177 -12.71 -7.12 1.02
C ILE A 177 -12.98 -5.88 1.87
N ALA A 178 -12.11 -4.89 1.78
CA ALA A 178 -12.31 -3.62 2.48
C ALA A 178 -12.14 -2.42 1.54
N LEU A 179 -11.34 -2.54 0.48
CA LEU A 179 -10.95 -1.47 -0.42
C LEU A 179 -11.73 -1.52 -1.74
N HIS A 180 -12.24 -0.38 -2.16
CA HIS A 180 -12.77 -0.08 -3.50
C HIS A 180 -11.78 0.82 -4.23
N TYR A 181 -11.07 0.24 -5.20
CA TYR A 181 -10.07 0.92 -6.00
C TYR A 181 -10.73 1.55 -7.23
N HIS A 182 -10.76 2.87 -7.28
CA HIS A 182 -11.42 3.63 -8.34
C HIS A 182 -10.48 3.90 -9.53
N LYS A 183 -11.01 3.77 -10.74
CA LYS A 183 -10.31 4.06 -12.01
C LYS A 183 -10.87 5.30 -12.71
N ASP A 184 -11.39 6.24 -11.95
CA ASP A 184 -11.98 7.50 -12.42
C ASP A 184 -11.04 8.72 -12.25
N ASN A 185 -9.84 8.53 -11.67
CA ASN A 185 -8.82 9.57 -11.56
C ASN A 185 -7.84 9.53 -12.74
N PRO A 186 -7.93 10.46 -13.72
CA PRO A 186 -7.01 10.50 -14.86
C PRO A 186 -5.58 10.91 -14.47
N ASN A 187 -5.42 11.55 -13.29
CA ASN A 187 -4.13 12.00 -12.77
C ASN A 187 -3.48 10.99 -11.82
N SER A 188 -4.02 9.76 -11.76
CA SER A 188 -3.44 8.69 -10.94
C SER A 188 -2.00 8.41 -11.36
N LEU A 189 -1.08 8.35 -10.40
CA LEU A 189 0.34 8.03 -10.64
C LEU A 189 0.51 6.69 -11.38
N SER A 190 -0.39 5.74 -11.16
CA SER A 190 -0.38 4.44 -11.85
C SER A 190 -0.61 4.52 -13.37
N THR A 191 -1.10 5.64 -13.89
CA THR A 191 -1.37 5.87 -15.31
C THR A 191 -0.29 6.71 -16.01
N THR A 192 0.57 7.38 -15.24
CA THR A 192 1.55 8.38 -15.74
C THR A 192 3.00 7.93 -15.56
N THR A 193 3.26 6.63 -15.42
CA THR A 193 4.61 6.09 -15.21
C THR A 193 5.56 6.46 -16.34
N SER A 194 6.65 7.14 -16.01
CA SER A 194 7.72 7.53 -16.93
C SER A 194 8.89 6.54 -16.90
N LEU A 195 9.80 6.64 -17.87
CA LEU A 195 11.05 5.87 -17.85
C LEU A 195 11.89 6.18 -16.60
N ASN A 196 11.93 7.45 -16.18
CA ASN A 196 12.68 7.84 -14.99
C ASN A 196 12.10 7.21 -13.71
N ASP A 197 10.79 7.05 -13.62
CA ASP A 197 10.14 6.38 -12.49
C ASP A 197 10.56 4.90 -12.44
N LEU A 198 10.57 4.22 -13.59
CA LEU A 198 11.02 2.82 -13.68
C LEU A 198 12.51 2.65 -13.33
N ILE A 199 13.37 3.58 -13.78
CA ILE A 199 14.79 3.59 -13.42
C ILE A 199 14.93 3.83 -11.90
N GLY A 200 14.14 4.74 -11.34
CA GLY A 200 14.09 5.01 -9.90
C GLY A 200 13.73 3.77 -9.09
N GLU A 201 12.67 3.07 -9.48
CA GLU A 201 12.22 1.82 -8.85
C GLU A 201 13.31 0.73 -8.91
N GLN A 202 13.92 0.51 -10.09
CA GLN A 202 15.00 -0.46 -10.24
C GLN A 202 16.22 -0.11 -9.38
N THR A 203 16.60 1.17 -9.35
CA THR A 203 17.72 1.65 -8.52
C THR A 203 17.45 1.43 -7.06
N ALA A 204 16.23 1.68 -6.60
CA ALA A 204 15.81 1.48 -5.23
C ALA A 204 15.83 0.00 -4.82
N LEU A 205 15.36 -0.90 -5.70
CA LEU A 205 15.46 -2.35 -5.50
C LEU A 205 16.91 -2.84 -5.44
N MET A 206 17.80 -2.31 -6.28
CA MET A 206 19.22 -2.63 -6.23
C MET A 206 19.85 -2.16 -4.91
N TRP A 207 19.52 -0.95 -4.47
CA TRP A 207 20.00 -0.42 -3.19
C TRP A 207 19.51 -1.32 -2.03
N PHE A 208 18.24 -1.69 -2.03
CA PHE A 208 17.68 -2.61 -1.02
C PHE A 208 18.39 -3.96 -1.04
N ALA A 209 18.67 -4.53 -2.22
CA ALA A 209 19.43 -5.76 -2.37
C ALA A 209 20.85 -5.65 -1.77
N MET A 210 21.51 -4.51 -1.94
CA MET A 210 22.85 -4.28 -1.38
C MET A 210 22.82 -4.23 0.16
N MET A 211 21.78 -3.62 0.74
CA MET A 211 21.61 -3.56 2.20
C MET A 211 21.31 -4.94 2.81
N HIS A 212 20.67 -5.84 2.04
CA HIS A 212 20.31 -7.20 2.46
C HIS A 212 21.13 -8.29 1.72
N LYS A 213 22.38 -7.98 1.34
CA LYS A 213 23.23 -8.83 0.49
C LYS A 213 23.44 -10.25 1.01
N ASP A 214 23.35 -10.44 2.32
CA ASP A 214 23.57 -11.74 2.99
C ASP A 214 22.24 -12.51 3.18
N ASP A 215 21.10 -11.95 2.77
CA ASP A 215 19.78 -12.56 2.87
C ASP A 215 19.35 -13.18 1.53
N ALA A 216 19.68 -14.45 1.33
CA ALA A 216 19.42 -15.16 0.08
C ALA A 216 17.93 -15.23 -0.30
N GLU A 217 17.02 -15.33 0.68
CA GLU A 217 15.58 -15.39 0.41
C GLU A 217 15.04 -14.05 -0.05
N LEU A 218 15.39 -12.94 0.62
CA LEU A 218 15.03 -11.59 0.18
C LEU A 218 15.62 -11.26 -1.19
N LEU A 219 16.89 -11.61 -1.43
CA LEU A 219 17.48 -11.46 -2.76
C LEU A 219 16.72 -12.25 -3.83
N GLY A 220 16.18 -13.42 -3.47
CA GLY A 220 15.30 -14.20 -4.34
C GLY A 220 14.01 -13.46 -4.69
N VAL A 221 13.38 -12.78 -3.72
CA VAL A 221 12.20 -11.92 -3.95
C VAL A 221 12.54 -10.79 -4.93
N ILE A 222 13.62 -10.05 -4.65
CA ILE A 222 14.03 -8.90 -5.46
C ILE A 222 14.31 -9.33 -6.91
N ARG A 223 15.05 -10.42 -7.13
CA ARG A 223 15.34 -10.93 -8.47
C ARG A 223 14.08 -11.29 -9.25
N ARG A 224 13.11 -11.96 -8.60
CA ARG A 224 11.82 -12.26 -9.25
C ARG A 224 11.08 -10.97 -9.62
N ARG A 225 11.04 -10.01 -8.72
CA ARG A 225 10.38 -8.73 -8.97
C ARG A 225 11.03 -7.94 -10.10
N GLN A 226 12.35 -7.88 -10.14
CA GLN A 226 13.08 -7.25 -11.24
C GLN A 226 12.77 -7.91 -12.59
N ALA A 227 12.69 -9.25 -12.63
CA ALA A 227 12.30 -9.98 -13.84
C ALA A 227 10.84 -9.68 -14.26
N GLU A 228 9.90 -9.58 -13.30
CA GLU A 228 8.51 -9.19 -13.56
C GLU A 228 8.42 -7.78 -14.15
N LEU A 229 9.14 -6.81 -13.60
CA LEU A 229 9.20 -5.45 -14.12
C LEU A 229 9.74 -5.42 -15.57
N TRP A 230 10.80 -6.15 -15.87
CA TRP A 230 11.34 -6.26 -17.22
C TRP A 230 10.36 -6.90 -18.23
N ASN A 231 9.55 -7.85 -17.79
CA ASN A 231 8.56 -8.53 -18.62
C ASN A 231 7.19 -7.83 -18.66
N ASN A 232 7.01 -6.74 -17.90
CA ASN A 232 5.73 -6.05 -17.81
C ASN A 232 5.48 -5.21 -19.09
N ALA A 233 4.20 -5.15 -19.51
CA ALA A 233 3.75 -4.34 -20.65
C ALA A 233 4.13 -2.85 -20.56
N CYS A 234 4.41 -2.32 -19.36
CA CYS A 234 4.94 -0.97 -19.18
C CYS A 234 6.33 -0.81 -19.81
N TYR A 235 7.21 -1.81 -19.69
CA TYR A 235 8.51 -1.80 -20.35
C TYR A 235 8.38 -1.84 -21.86
N THR A 236 7.46 -2.66 -22.38
CA THR A 236 7.18 -2.74 -23.84
C THR A 236 6.69 -1.38 -24.38
N LYS A 237 5.90 -0.65 -23.64
CA LYS A 237 5.44 0.70 -24.03
C LYS A 237 6.55 1.75 -24.01
N VAL A 238 7.50 1.65 -23.07
CA VAL A 238 8.56 2.65 -22.88
C VAL A 238 9.74 2.38 -23.80
N PHE A 239 10.08 1.12 -24.06
CA PHE A 239 11.24 0.73 -24.87
C PHE A 239 10.91 0.36 -26.32
N GLY A 240 9.64 0.38 -26.72
CA GLY A 240 9.23 0.21 -28.12
C GLY A 240 9.50 -1.17 -28.71
N ALA A 241 9.37 -2.23 -27.89
CA ALA A 241 9.49 -3.61 -28.38
C ALA A 241 8.13 -4.18 -28.80
#